data_d5f50ac6f1255c78d1fe5c98fcaba2dc
#
_entry.id   d5f50ac6f1255c78d1fe5c98fcaba2dc
#
_cell.length_a   1.000
_cell.length_b   1.000
_cell.length_c   1.000
_cell.angle_alpha   90.00
_cell.angle_beta   90.00
_cell.angle_gamma   90.00
#
_symmetry.space_group_name_H-M   'P 1'
#
loop_
_entity.id
_entity.type
_entity.pdbx_description
1 polymer ?
#
loop_
_entity_poly.entity_id
_entity_poly.type
_entity_poly.pdbx_seq_one_letter_code
_entity_poly.pdbx_strand_id
1 'polypeptide(L)'
;FTEHLGRSARYILVSNLPTLLWLGQNGTLEFHVWHSRADTEAEAPGGTVLGGDYASSADALERSALNYPDFLVFDIDPYIYSGKEAQGAEPELNDRGFAAGRKVAFWLRALLQEMGLRAIVKTSGKTGLHVFVPIDRTVTFDTARQLCETVGRHVLTAHPREVTMEWSVGKRTGKIFIDYNMNVRGKTLAAAYSPRGSPGAPVSMPLAW
;
A
#
# COMPACT_ATOMS: atom_id res chain seq x y z
N PHE A 1 -9.35 1.23 -16.85
CA PHE A 1 -8.33 0.38 -17.46
C PHE A 1 -7.44 -0.22 -16.38
N THR A 2 -7.17 -1.51 -16.45
CA THR A 2 -6.22 -2.18 -15.56
C THR A 2 -5.03 -2.64 -16.40
N GLU A 3 -3.87 -2.03 -16.20
CA GLU A 3 -2.67 -2.32 -16.99
C GLU A 3 -2.30 -3.81 -16.95
N HIS A 4 -2.33 -4.40 -15.77
CA HIS A 4 -2.00 -5.82 -15.58
C HIS A 4 -3.00 -6.80 -16.21
N LEU A 5 -4.21 -6.36 -16.57
CA LEU A 5 -5.22 -7.19 -17.23
C LEU A 5 -5.35 -6.87 -18.72
N GLY A 6 -4.71 -5.80 -19.21
CA GLY A 6 -4.81 -5.37 -20.61
C GLY A 6 -6.24 -5.07 -21.09
N ARG A 7 -7.18 -4.82 -20.16
CA ARG A 7 -8.59 -4.57 -20.46
C ARG A 7 -9.21 -3.52 -19.55
N SER A 8 -10.28 -2.89 -20.02
CA SER A 8 -11.09 -2.00 -19.20
C SER A 8 -11.83 -2.77 -18.11
N ALA A 9 -11.86 -2.24 -16.91
CA ALA A 9 -12.65 -2.73 -15.80
C ALA A 9 -13.45 -1.57 -15.19
N ARG A 10 -14.66 -1.86 -14.74
CA ARG A 10 -15.49 -0.91 -13.98
C ARG A 10 -15.30 -1.19 -12.51
N TYR A 11 -14.97 -0.16 -11.74
CA TYR A 11 -14.85 -0.24 -10.29
C TYR A 11 -15.98 0.51 -9.63
N ILE A 12 -16.41 0.02 -8.47
CA ILE A 12 -17.41 0.70 -7.66
C ILE A 12 -16.73 1.84 -6.93
N LEU A 13 -17.21 3.04 -7.12
CA LEU A 13 -16.78 4.22 -6.38
C LEU A 13 -17.58 4.31 -5.07
N VAL A 14 -16.91 4.19 -3.94
CA VAL A 14 -17.51 4.28 -2.61
C VAL A 14 -17.27 5.68 -2.06
N SER A 15 -18.17 6.61 -2.38
CA SER A 15 -18.12 8.01 -1.93
C SER A 15 -19.19 8.37 -0.88
N ASN A 16 -20.05 7.41 -0.52
CA ASN A 16 -21.14 7.63 0.42
C ASN A 16 -21.53 6.38 1.19
N LEU A 17 -22.21 6.57 2.32
CA LEU A 17 -22.66 5.48 3.18
C LEU A 17 -23.64 4.49 2.49
N PRO A 18 -24.63 4.92 1.69
CA PRO A 18 -25.50 3.97 0.98
C PRO A 18 -24.74 2.97 0.11
N THR A 19 -23.73 3.40 -0.62
CA THR A 19 -22.89 2.48 -1.43
C THR A 19 -22.12 1.50 -0.56
N LEU A 20 -21.57 1.94 0.56
CA LEU A 20 -20.87 1.07 1.50
C LEU A 20 -21.83 0.02 2.10
N LEU A 21 -23.03 0.43 2.53
CA LEU A 21 -24.05 -0.48 3.05
C LEU A 21 -24.50 -1.49 2.01
N TRP A 22 -24.69 -1.03 0.77
CA TRP A 22 -25.07 -1.91 -0.35
C TRP A 22 -23.99 -2.98 -0.61
N LEU A 23 -22.72 -2.60 -0.59
CA LEU A 23 -21.62 -3.56 -0.71
C LEU A 23 -21.63 -4.58 0.43
N GLY A 24 -21.79 -4.12 1.68
CA GLY A 24 -21.89 -5.00 2.84
C GLY A 24 -23.06 -5.98 2.73
N GLN A 25 -24.23 -5.50 2.26
CA GLN A 25 -25.41 -6.34 2.06
C GLN A 25 -25.19 -7.40 0.93
N ASN A 26 -24.33 -7.11 -0.04
CA ASN A 26 -23.95 -8.04 -1.09
C ASN A 26 -22.77 -8.97 -0.68
N GLY A 27 -22.42 -9.01 0.61
CA GLY A 27 -21.41 -9.91 1.15
C GLY A 27 -19.97 -9.47 0.95
N THR A 28 -19.73 -8.19 0.64
CA THR A 28 -18.38 -7.66 0.57
C THR A 28 -17.81 -7.56 1.98
N LEU A 29 -16.76 -8.33 2.26
CA LEU A 29 -16.07 -8.34 3.55
C LEU A 29 -14.80 -7.50 3.54
N GLU A 30 -13.99 -7.60 2.50
CA GLU A 30 -12.73 -6.86 2.37
C GLU A 30 -12.86 -5.71 1.39
N PHE A 31 -12.37 -4.55 1.81
CA PHE A 31 -12.29 -3.36 0.97
C PHE A 31 -10.82 -3.05 0.71
N HIS A 32 -10.45 -3.05 -0.57
CA HIS A 32 -9.13 -2.68 -1.03
C HIS A 32 -9.23 -1.41 -1.86
N VAL A 33 -8.44 -0.41 -1.50
CA VAL A 33 -8.49 0.90 -2.13
C VAL A 33 -7.20 1.22 -2.87
N TRP A 34 -7.31 2.01 -3.91
CA TRP A 34 -6.15 2.59 -4.59
C TRP A 34 -5.47 3.63 -3.71
N HIS A 35 -4.23 3.98 -4.06
CA HIS A 35 -3.48 5.02 -3.38
C HIS A 35 -3.78 6.42 -3.93
N SER A 36 -4.57 6.52 -4.97
CA SER A 36 -5.10 7.76 -5.53
C SER A 36 -6.62 7.79 -5.36
N ARG A 37 -7.16 8.92 -4.91
CA ARG A 37 -8.61 9.14 -4.92
C ARG A 37 -9.11 9.31 -6.36
N ALA A 38 -10.31 8.83 -6.60
CA ALA A 38 -10.99 8.95 -7.89
C ALA A 38 -11.77 10.27 -8.02
N ASP A 39 -11.67 11.16 -7.05
CA ASP A 39 -12.31 12.48 -7.11
C ASP A 39 -11.63 13.32 -8.18
N THR A 40 -12.46 13.79 -9.11
CA THR A 40 -12.01 14.41 -10.36
C THR A 40 -12.04 15.91 -10.33
N GLU A 41 -12.42 16.53 -9.19
CA GLU A 41 -12.43 17.96 -9.11
C GLU A 41 -11.01 18.54 -9.06
N ALA A 42 -10.66 19.17 -10.15
CA ALA A 42 -9.77 20.33 -10.35
C ALA A 42 -8.35 20.37 -9.74
N GLU A 43 -7.93 19.48 -8.86
CA GLU A 43 -6.65 19.64 -8.13
C GLU A 43 -5.46 18.85 -8.71
N ALA A 44 -5.69 18.05 -9.76
CA ALA A 44 -4.58 17.33 -10.40
C ALA A 44 -3.99 18.14 -11.55
N PRO A 45 -2.66 18.14 -11.73
CA PRO A 45 -2.05 18.67 -12.95
C PRO A 45 -2.64 17.97 -14.16
N GLY A 46 -3.38 18.69 -14.98
CA GLY A 46 -3.99 18.15 -16.20
C GLY A 46 -5.50 18.03 -16.19
N GLY A 47 -6.22 18.32 -15.10
CA GLY A 47 -7.66 18.61 -15.04
C GLY A 47 -8.59 17.69 -15.83
N THR A 48 -8.31 16.40 -15.95
CA THR A 48 -9.09 15.52 -16.82
C THR A 48 -10.15 14.78 -16.01
N VAL A 49 -11.39 15.13 -16.25
CA VAL A 49 -12.60 14.45 -15.76
C VAL A 49 -12.62 13.01 -16.27
N LEU A 50 -12.87 12.05 -15.38
CA LEU A 50 -13.13 10.65 -15.71
C LEU A 50 -14.52 10.52 -16.36
N GLY A 51 -14.68 10.98 -17.57
CA GLY A 51 -15.92 10.86 -18.33
C GLY A 51 -15.61 10.85 -19.82
N GLY A 52 -15.65 9.68 -20.42
CA GLY A 52 -15.40 9.47 -21.84
C GLY A 52 -14.51 8.27 -22.11
N ASP A 53 -14.24 7.97 -23.34
CA ASP A 53 -13.48 6.81 -23.86
C ASP A 53 -11.98 6.77 -23.48
N TYR A 54 -11.62 7.25 -22.29
CA TYR A 54 -10.23 7.26 -21.80
C TYR A 54 -9.69 5.86 -21.46
N ALA A 55 -10.51 4.85 -21.58
CA ALA A 55 -10.14 3.49 -21.19
C ALA A 55 -9.11 2.83 -22.12
N SER A 56 -8.74 3.45 -23.21
CA SER A 56 -7.94 2.79 -24.26
C SER A 56 -6.55 3.38 -24.52
N SER A 57 -6.18 4.49 -23.87
CA SER A 57 -4.90 5.15 -24.11
C SER A 57 -4.02 5.20 -22.88
N ALA A 58 -2.81 4.62 -22.96
CA ALA A 58 -1.79 4.77 -21.94
C ALA A 58 -1.43 6.24 -21.67
N ASP A 59 -1.37 7.05 -22.74
CA ASP A 59 -1.09 8.49 -22.68
C ASP A 59 -2.17 9.26 -21.92
N ALA A 60 -3.43 8.84 -22.02
CA ALA A 60 -4.53 9.45 -21.29
C ALA A 60 -4.46 9.11 -19.79
N LEU A 61 -4.05 7.88 -19.45
CA LEU A 61 -3.81 7.47 -18.07
C LEU A 61 -2.63 8.21 -17.44
N GLU A 62 -1.55 8.41 -18.15
CA GLU A 62 -0.39 9.16 -17.66
C GLU A 62 -0.74 10.61 -17.31
N ARG A 63 -1.67 11.21 -18.06
CA ARG A 63 -2.16 12.57 -17.83
C ARG A 63 -3.35 12.66 -16.88
N SER A 64 -3.89 11.53 -16.45
CA SER A 64 -5.06 11.51 -15.58
C SER A 64 -4.70 11.74 -14.11
N ALA A 65 -5.66 12.25 -13.33
CA ALA A 65 -5.56 12.37 -11.88
C ALA A 65 -5.20 11.04 -11.19
N LEU A 66 -5.54 9.91 -11.82
CA LEU A 66 -5.24 8.57 -11.32
C LEU A 66 -3.74 8.22 -11.38
N ASN A 67 -2.93 8.99 -12.08
CA ASN A 67 -1.48 8.80 -12.09
C ASN A 67 -0.75 9.46 -10.90
N TYR A 68 -1.48 10.16 -10.06
CA TYR A 68 -0.93 10.91 -8.93
C TYR A 68 -1.47 10.34 -7.62
N PRO A 69 -0.64 9.65 -6.82
CA PRO A 69 -1.06 9.12 -5.53
C PRO A 69 -1.26 10.22 -4.50
N ASP A 70 -2.13 9.98 -3.53
CA ASP A 70 -2.32 10.84 -2.34
C ASP A 70 -1.32 10.50 -1.22
N PHE A 71 -0.63 9.37 -1.33
CA PHE A 71 0.28 8.86 -0.31
C PHE A 71 1.49 8.16 -0.92
N LEU A 72 2.65 8.33 -0.29
CA LEU A 72 3.71 7.33 -0.36
C LEU A 72 3.35 6.21 0.61
N VAL A 73 3.59 4.97 0.22
CA VAL A 73 3.22 3.79 1.01
C VAL A 73 4.42 2.89 1.20
N PHE A 74 4.67 2.50 2.46
CA PHE A 74 5.61 1.46 2.81
C PHE A 74 4.83 0.29 3.43
N ASP A 75 4.84 -0.84 2.76
CA ASP A 75 4.27 -2.07 3.28
C ASP A 75 5.36 -2.85 3.99
N ILE A 76 5.18 -3.03 5.30
CA ILE A 76 6.13 -3.73 6.16
C ILE A 76 5.58 -5.12 6.42
N ASP A 77 6.29 -6.10 5.89
CA ASP A 77 5.94 -7.51 6.00
C ASP A 77 6.78 -8.16 7.12
N PRO A 78 6.21 -8.33 8.32
CA PRO A 78 6.97 -8.75 9.49
C PRO A 78 7.14 -10.26 9.61
N TYR A 79 6.82 -11.01 8.56
CA TYR A 79 7.04 -12.44 8.57
C TYR A 79 8.51 -12.77 8.44
N ILE A 80 9.05 -13.41 9.47
CA ILE A 80 10.45 -13.83 9.49
C ILE A 80 10.54 -15.23 8.90
N TYR A 81 10.91 -15.33 7.64
CA TYR A 81 11.13 -16.59 6.96
C TYR A 81 12.29 -17.37 7.58
N SER A 82 12.07 -18.65 7.83
CA SER A 82 13.09 -19.60 8.29
C SER A 82 13.87 -20.23 7.12
N GLY A 83 13.33 -20.13 5.91
CA GLY A 83 13.83 -20.82 4.72
C GLY A 83 13.33 -22.27 4.61
N LYS A 84 12.40 -22.71 5.50
CA LYS A 84 11.84 -24.06 5.54
C LYS A 84 10.34 -24.09 5.23
N GLU A 85 9.75 -22.94 4.93
CA GLU A 85 8.33 -22.83 4.62
C GLU A 85 7.99 -23.60 3.35
N ALA A 86 6.82 -24.23 3.33
CA ALA A 86 6.30 -24.87 2.12
C ALA A 86 6.05 -23.82 1.02
N GLN A 87 6.23 -24.22 -0.22
CA GLN A 87 5.95 -23.34 -1.36
C GLN A 87 4.46 -22.92 -1.35
N GLY A 88 4.21 -21.61 -1.37
CA GLY A 88 2.86 -21.06 -1.33
C GLY A 88 2.22 -21.00 0.06
N ALA A 89 2.94 -21.31 1.12
CA ALA A 89 2.45 -21.12 2.49
C ALA A 89 2.19 -19.62 2.74
N GLU A 90 0.97 -19.30 3.17
CA GLU A 90 0.67 -17.93 3.61
C GLU A 90 1.28 -17.70 5.00
N PRO A 91 1.88 -16.51 5.22
CA PRO A 91 2.42 -16.16 6.52
C PRO A 91 1.33 -16.07 7.58
N GLU A 92 1.55 -16.67 8.72
CA GLU A 92 0.70 -16.50 9.90
C GLU A 92 1.25 -15.37 10.81
N LEU A 93 0.36 -14.75 11.57
CA LEU A 93 0.77 -13.76 12.56
C LEU A 93 1.71 -14.39 13.58
N ASN A 94 2.88 -13.78 13.75
CA ASN A 94 3.89 -14.21 14.70
C ASN A 94 4.30 -13.02 15.55
N ASP A 95 4.14 -13.12 16.86
CA ASP A 95 4.41 -12.01 17.81
C ASP A 95 5.84 -11.48 17.72
N ARG A 96 6.82 -12.37 17.56
CA ARG A 96 8.22 -11.98 17.41
C ARG A 96 8.45 -11.23 16.09
N GLY A 97 7.86 -11.73 15.01
CA GLY A 97 7.89 -11.08 13.70
C GLY A 97 7.21 -9.72 13.75
N PHE A 98 6.03 -9.65 14.36
CA PHE A 98 5.30 -8.39 14.49
C PHE A 98 6.05 -7.37 15.35
N ALA A 99 6.66 -7.77 16.46
CA ALA A 99 7.51 -6.91 17.28
C ALA A 99 8.72 -6.37 16.50
N ALA A 100 9.33 -7.20 15.66
CA ALA A 100 10.42 -6.76 14.76
C ALA A 100 9.92 -5.80 13.69
N GLY A 101 8.76 -6.06 13.07
CA GLY A 101 8.12 -5.16 12.11
C GLY A 101 7.77 -3.79 12.71
N ARG A 102 7.26 -3.77 13.95
CA ARG A 102 7.06 -2.50 14.69
C ARG A 102 8.35 -1.70 14.84
N LYS A 103 9.45 -2.37 15.13
CA LYS A 103 10.77 -1.72 15.25
C LYS A 103 11.18 -1.07 13.93
N VAL A 104 11.00 -1.78 12.82
CA VAL A 104 11.25 -1.25 11.47
C VAL A 104 10.35 -0.05 11.18
N ALA A 105 9.07 -0.11 11.55
CA ALA A 105 8.15 1.02 11.38
C ALA A 105 8.61 2.27 12.15
N PHE A 106 9.15 2.11 13.37
CA PHE A 106 9.70 3.23 14.13
C PHE A 106 10.99 3.80 13.50
N TRP A 107 11.87 2.97 12.95
CA TRP A 107 13.05 3.46 12.24
C TRP A 107 12.66 4.26 10.99
N LEU A 108 11.70 3.73 10.24
CA LEU A 108 11.15 4.44 9.08
C LEU A 108 10.51 5.77 9.48
N ARG A 109 9.72 5.78 10.57
CA ARG A 109 9.13 7.01 11.11
C ARG A 109 10.19 8.04 11.47
N ALA A 110 11.24 7.63 12.19
CA ALA A 110 12.32 8.54 12.60
C ALA A 110 12.99 9.20 11.38
N LEU A 111 13.35 8.39 10.36
CA LEU A 111 13.92 8.90 9.12
C LEU A 111 12.98 9.88 8.40
N LEU A 112 11.68 9.54 8.28
CA LEU A 112 10.70 10.41 7.66
C LEU A 112 10.53 11.74 8.43
N GLN A 113 10.58 11.70 9.77
CA GLN A 113 10.53 12.90 10.60
C GLN A 113 11.76 13.80 10.41
N GLU A 114 12.96 13.22 10.28
CA GLU A 114 14.19 13.97 9.96
C GLU A 114 14.09 14.67 8.59
N MET A 115 13.34 14.06 7.66
CA MET A 115 13.03 14.66 6.34
C MET A 115 11.89 15.69 6.41
N GLY A 116 11.31 15.97 7.57
CA GLY A 116 10.17 16.87 7.75
C GLY A 116 8.83 16.27 7.30
N LEU A 117 8.75 14.96 7.06
CA LEU A 117 7.57 14.28 6.57
C LEU A 117 6.75 13.69 7.73
N ARG A 118 5.43 13.86 7.64
CA ARG A 118 4.48 13.26 8.57
C ARG A 118 4.09 11.87 8.10
N ALA A 119 4.24 10.88 8.96
CA ALA A 119 3.80 9.52 8.68
C ALA A 119 2.63 9.11 9.57
N ILE A 120 1.73 8.31 9.02
CA ILE A 120 0.64 7.63 9.73
C ILE A 120 0.79 6.13 9.56
N VAL A 121 0.32 5.35 10.51
CA VAL A 121 0.50 3.90 10.51
C VAL A 121 -0.83 3.19 10.78
N LYS A 122 -1.01 2.02 10.15
CA LYS A 122 -2.10 1.10 10.45
C LYS A 122 -1.60 -0.35 10.34
N THR A 123 -2.36 -1.29 10.94
CA THR A 123 -2.16 -2.71 10.66
C THR A 123 -2.66 -3.05 9.24
N SER A 124 -2.10 -4.08 8.63
CA SER A 124 -2.66 -4.66 7.40
C SER A 124 -3.99 -5.39 7.66
N GLY A 125 -4.28 -5.71 8.91
CA GLY A 125 -5.36 -6.58 9.33
C GLY A 125 -5.06 -8.08 9.17
N LYS A 126 -3.87 -8.43 8.68
CA LYS A 126 -3.30 -9.79 8.71
C LYS A 126 -2.02 -9.77 9.54
N THR A 127 -0.87 -9.80 8.92
CA THR A 127 0.43 -9.93 9.58
C THR A 127 1.24 -8.63 9.62
N GLY A 128 0.94 -7.66 8.74
CA GLY A 128 1.80 -6.53 8.41
C GLY A 128 1.38 -5.19 8.98
N LEU A 129 2.22 -4.21 8.70
CA LEU A 129 2.01 -2.80 8.99
C LEU A 129 2.14 -1.98 7.71
N HIS A 130 1.26 -1.03 7.52
CA HIS A 130 1.34 -0.08 6.41
C HIS A 130 1.66 1.32 6.97
N VAL A 131 2.72 1.93 6.48
CA VAL A 131 3.08 3.31 6.80
C VAL A 131 2.76 4.18 5.59
N PHE A 132 1.97 5.22 5.81
CA PHE A 132 1.54 6.17 4.78
C PHE A 132 2.15 7.53 5.06
N VAL A 133 2.64 8.17 4.02
CA VAL A 133 3.10 9.56 4.04
C VAL A 133 2.19 10.35 3.11
N PRO A 134 1.30 11.22 3.63
CA PRO A 134 0.49 12.10 2.79
C PRO A 134 1.38 13.00 1.95
N ILE A 135 1.05 13.14 0.68
CA ILE A 135 1.75 14.00 -0.28
C ILE A 135 0.76 14.81 -1.12
N ASP A 136 1.23 15.89 -1.67
CA ASP A 136 0.49 16.63 -2.69
C ASP A 136 0.46 15.84 -3.99
N ARG A 137 -0.65 15.93 -4.73
CA ARG A 137 -0.87 15.20 -5.99
C ARG A 137 -0.08 15.81 -7.15
N THR A 138 1.19 16.07 -6.92
CA THR A 138 2.15 16.59 -7.91
C THR A 138 3.19 15.55 -8.32
N VAL A 139 3.22 14.43 -7.60
CA VAL A 139 4.19 13.36 -7.76
C VAL A 139 3.50 12.18 -8.44
N THR A 140 4.06 11.69 -9.55
CA THR A 140 3.54 10.51 -10.25
C THR A 140 3.83 9.23 -9.46
N PHE A 141 3.10 8.13 -9.77
CA PHE A 141 3.37 6.83 -9.18
C PHE A 141 4.81 6.36 -9.38
N ASP A 142 5.40 6.58 -10.54
CA ASP A 142 6.80 6.19 -10.81
C ASP A 142 7.78 6.95 -9.92
N THR A 143 7.57 8.26 -9.76
CA THR A 143 8.38 9.08 -8.85
C THR A 143 8.14 8.67 -7.38
N ALA A 144 6.88 8.42 -6.98
CA ALA A 144 6.54 7.94 -5.64
C ALA A 144 7.24 6.63 -5.31
N ARG A 145 7.25 5.69 -6.26
CA ARG A 145 7.95 4.42 -6.14
C ARG A 145 9.46 4.60 -5.95
N GLN A 146 10.10 5.47 -6.74
CA GLN A 146 11.53 5.78 -6.63
C GLN A 146 11.88 6.43 -5.29
N LEU A 147 11.03 7.33 -4.79
CA LEU A 147 11.18 7.95 -3.48
C LEU A 147 11.10 6.89 -2.37
N CYS A 148 10.09 6.03 -2.41
CA CYS A 148 9.94 4.94 -1.43
C CYS A 148 11.10 3.94 -1.49
N GLU A 149 11.60 3.63 -2.68
CA GLU A 149 12.79 2.80 -2.84
C GLU A 149 14.01 3.46 -2.18
N THR A 150 14.24 4.73 -2.40
CA THR A 150 15.36 5.49 -1.84
C THR A 150 15.31 5.51 -0.31
N VAL A 151 14.15 5.83 0.25
CA VAL A 151 13.94 5.82 1.70
C VAL A 151 14.13 4.41 2.28
N GLY A 152 13.55 3.40 1.65
CA GLY A 152 13.70 2.00 2.05
C GLY A 152 15.16 1.54 2.03
N ARG A 153 15.94 1.92 1.01
CA ARG A 153 17.38 1.63 0.91
C ARG A 153 18.18 2.30 2.03
N HIS A 154 17.77 3.48 2.47
CA HIS A 154 18.42 4.15 3.59
C HIS A 154 18.20 3.37 4.90
N VAL A 155 16.97 2.92 5.16
CA VAL A 155 16.67 2.04 6.31
C VAL A 155 17.44 0.72 6.21
N LEU A 156 17.50 0.11 5.02
CA LEU A 156 18.26 -1.12 4.78
C LEU A 156 19.76 -0.93 5.07
N THR A 157 20.33 0.20 4.64
CA THR A 157 21.76 0.50 4.87
C THR A 157 22.06 0.66 6.35
N ALA A 158 21.15 1.29 7.11
CA ALA A 158 21.30 1.46 8.55
C ALA A 158 21.08 0.14 9.33
N HIS A 159 20.22 -0.76 8.82
CA HIS A 159 19.79 -1.98 9.50
C HIS A 159 19.88 -3.23 8.60
N PRO A 160 21.04 -3.55 8.02
CA PRO A 160 21.18 -4.59 6.99
C PRO A 160 20.95 -6.02 7.51
N ARG A 161 20.99 -6.22 8.82
CA ARG A 161 20.76 -7.53 9.44
C ARG A 161 19.29 -7.80 9.71
N GLU A 162 18.49 -6.75 9.90
CA GLU A 162 17.09 -6.82 10.32
C GLU A 162 16.12 -6.61 9.15
N VAL A 163 16.53 -5.86 8.12
CA VAL A 163 15.67 -5.41 7.02
C VAL A 163 16.13 -6.00 5.70
N THR A 164 15.19 -6.22 4.80
CA THR A 164 15.43 -6.57 3.40
C THR A 164 14.42 -5.87 2.48
N MET A 165 14.83 -5.63 1.25
CA MET A 165 13.97 -5.18 0.15
C MET A 165 13.97 -6.20 -1.00
N GLU A 166 14.51 -7.40 -0.76
CA GLU A 166 14.57 -8.47 -1.75
C GLU A 166 13.18 -9.06 -2.00
N TRP A 167 12.77 -9.09 -3.24
CA TRP A 167 11.47 -9.64 -3.64
C TRP A 167 11.38 -11.15 -3.45
N SER A 168 12.48 -11.85 -3.69
CA SER A 168 12.53 -13.32 -3.55
C SER A 168 12.45 -13.74 -2.08
N VAL A 169 11.43 -14.52 -1.73
CA VAL A 169 11.21 -15.05 -0.36
C VAL A 169 12.44 -15.77 0.18
N GLY A 170 13.12 -16.58 -0.64
CA GLY A 170 14.32 -17.29 -0.22
C GLY A 170 15.50 -16.40 0.23
N LYS A 171 15.46 -15.11 -0.17
CA LYS A 171 16.47 -14.13 0.25
C LYS A 171 16.02 -13.29 1.46
N ARG A 172 14.81 -13.51 2.00
CA ARG A 172 14.25 -12.77 3.13
C ARG A 172 14.50 -13.45 4.48
N THR A 173 15.19 -14.58 4.52
CA THR A 173 15.41 -15.37 5.74
C THR A 173 15.94 -14.52 6.88
N GLY A 174 15.22 -14.55 8.01
CA GLY A 174 15.58 -13.84 9.23
C GLY A 174 15.38 -12.32 9.20
N LYS A 175 14.76 -11.76 8.15
CA LYS A 175 14.65 -10.30 7.95
C LYS A 175 13.22 -9.87 7.75
N ILE A 176 12.94 -8.62 8.07
CA ILE A 176 11.68 -7.92 7.79
C ILE A 176 11.75 -7.32 6.39
N PHE A 177 10.74 -7.59 5.59
CA PHE A 177 10.65 -7.04 4.23
C PHE A 177 9.93 -5.69 4.23
N ILE A 178 10.54 -4.71 3.56
CA ILE A 178 9.91 -3.43 3.22
C ILE A 178 9.58 -3.46 1.73
N ASP A 179 8.27 -3.50 1.42
CA ASP A 179 7.80 -3.42 0.04
C ASP A 179 7.50 -1.97 -0.35
N TYR A 180 8.34 -1.43 -1.22
CA TYR A 180 8.15 -0.13 -1.87
C TYR A 180 7.38 -0.24 -3.20
N ASN A 181 7.27 -1.45 -3.77
CA ASN A 181 6.58 -1.69 -5.03
C ASN A 181 5.05 -1.59 -4.92
N MET A 182 4.52 -1.36 -3.71
CA MET A 182 3.12 -0.99 -3.56
C MET A 182 2.80 0.37 -4.18
N ASN A 183 3.81 1.23 -4.41
CA ASN A 183 3.65 2.53 -5.06
C ASN A 183 3.63 2.41 -6.60
N VAL A 184 2.78 1.55 -7.11
CA VAL A 184 2.55 1.36 -8.55
C VAL A 184 1.07 1.59 -8.84
N ARG A 185 0.78 2.26 -9.95
CA ARG A 185 -0.59 2.51 -10.39
C ARG A 185 -1.38 1.20 -10.50
N GLY A 186 -2.60 1.19 -9.96
CA GLY A 186 -3.46 0.01 -9.95
C GLY A 186 -3.22 -0.97 -8.79
N LYS A 187 -2.20 -0.77 -7.97
CA LYS A 187 -2.05 -1.50 -6.71
C LYS A 187 -3.05 -1.02 -5.67
N THR A 188 -3.47 -1.95 -4.84
CA THR A 188 -4.44 -1.69 -3.77
C THR A 188 -3.94 -2.24 -2.44
N LEU A 189 -4.37 -1.62 -1.35
CA LEU A 189 -4.19 -2.12 0.01
C LEU A 189 -5.52 -2.13 0.74
N ALA A 190 -5.62 -2.98 1.76
CA ALA A 190 -6.78 -3.00 2.62
C ALA A 190 -7.06 -1.60 3.17
N ALA A 191 -8.29 -1.13 3.01
CA ALA A 191 -8.73 0.16 3.55
C ALA A 191 -8.65 0.17 5.08
N ALA A 192 -8.50 1.36 5.66
CA ALA A 192 -8.68 1.52 7.09
C ALA A 192 -10.06 1.01 7.51
N TYR A 193 -10.11 0.28 8.63
CA TYR A 193 -11.30 -0.37 9.20
C TYR A 193 -11.88 -1.50 8.36
N SER A 194 -11.25 -1.92 7.27
CA SER A 194 -11.67 -3.09 6.51
C SER A 194 -11.43 -4.37 7.32
N PRO A 195 -12.46 -5.22 7.51
CA PRO A 195 -12.26 -6.58 7.96
C PRO A 195 -11.41 -7.37 6.96
N ARG A 196 -10.83 -8.47 7.40
CA ARG A 196 -10.07 -9.39 6.55
C ARG A 196 -10.69 -10.78 6.61
N GLY A 197 -10.77 -11.46 5.48
CA GLY A 197 -11.25 -12.84 5.35
C GLY A 197 -10.25 -13.85 5.88
N SER A 198 -9.87 -13.70 7.15
CA SER A 198 -8.93 -14.58 7.86
C SER A 198 -9.58 -15.03 9.19
N PRO A 199 -9.12 -16.12 9.80
CA PRO A 199 -9.62 -16.57 11.10
C PRO A 199 -9.62 -15.44 12.13
N GLY A 200 -10.74 -15.27 12.85
CA GLY A 200 -10.94 -14.20 13.81
C GLY A 200 -11.37 -12.86 13.20
N ALA A 201 -11.55 -12.78 11.88
CA ALA A 201 -11.94 -11.56 11.15
C ALA A 201 -11.20 -10.31 11.63
N PRO A 202 -9.86 -10.30 11.61
CA PRO A 202 -9.09 -9.16 12.07
C PRO A 202 -9.35 -7.93 11.18
N VAL A 203 -9.03 -6.76 11.69
CA VAL A 203 -9.33 -5.49 11.03
C VAL A 203 -8.05 -4.73 10.71
N SER A 204 -8.03 -4.10 9.54
CA SER A 204 -6.99 -3.15 9.15
C SER A 204 -7.17 -1.84 9.93
N MET A 205 -6.49 -1.71 11.08
CA MET A 205 -6.74 -0.69 12.09
C MET A 205 -5.69 0.42 12.07
N PRO A 206 -6.10 1.69 11.91
CA PRO A 206 -5.23 2.83 12.19
C PRO A 206 -4.71 2.81 13.63
N LEU A 207 -3.45 3.17 13.80
CA LEU A 207 -2.76 3.15 15.09
C LEU A 207 -2.20 4.53 15.42
N ALA A 208 -2.11 4.82 16.73
CA ALA A 208 -1.21 5.85 17.22
C ALA A 208 0.23 5.32 17.21
N TRP A 209 1.17 6.23 16.97
CA TRP A 209 2.61 5.90 17.05
C TRP A 209 3.05 5.63 18.49
#